data_41862fd5fa931f3a3fe9a58d8878fbe6
#
_entry.id   41862fd5fa931f3a3fe9a58d8878fbe6
#
_cell.length_a   1.000
_cell.length_b   1.000
_cell.length_c   1.000
_cell.angle_alpha   90.00
_cell.angle_beta   90.00
_cell.angle_gamma   90.00
#
_symmetry.space_group_name_H-M   'P 1'
#
loop_
_entity.id
_entity.type
_entity.pdbx_description
1 polymer ?
#
loop_
_entity_poly.entity_id
_entity_poly.type
_entity_poly.pdbx_seq_one_letter_code
_entity_poly.pdbx_strand_id
1 'polypeptide(L)'
;MHSIHQKILLNDFWVLINMENNEQLKTGTTTVGLVCRDGVVLAADKRATAGYFIASKKIEKIIKITDNMAVTIAGTVSDIQLVAKLIKAELKLKDLRTGKISTVKEGVNLLSGIVYHNIRKFSVIPGITHFIVGGKDAQGYHLYDLCPDGAIEEIKDYTSSGSGSILVYGLLEAQFKKDLTVSEGIKLAVKGINSAIQRDIASGNGCDVYTITEKGVKKVLTKEVDYSVEA
;
A
#
# COMPACT_ATOMS: atom_id res chain seq x y z
N MET A 1 40.32 -33.52 2.49
CA MET A 1 38.96 -33.44 1.90
C MET A 1 37.96 -32.56 2.67
N HIS A 2 38.14 -32.33 4.00
CA HIS A 2 37.21 -31.48 4.81
C HIS A 2 37.31 -29.96 4.54
N SER A 3 38.44 -29.46 4.02
CA SER A 3 38.70 -28.03 3.82
C SER A 3 37.97 -27.40 2.62
N ILE A 4 37.66 -28.19 1.60
CA ILE A 4 37.02 -27.65 0.36
C ILE A 4 35.52 -27.48 0.56
N HIS A 5 34.86 -28.40 1.30
CA HIS A 5 33.42 -28.28 1.59
C HIS A 5 33.07 -27.08 2.45
N GLN A 6 33.92 -26.74 3.43
CA GLN A 6 33.72 -25.54 4.26
C GLN A 6 33.90 -24.22 3.49
N LYS A 7 34.83 -24.18 2.50
CA LYS A 7 35.03 -22.99 1.66
C LYS A 7 33.87 -22.76 0.67
N ILE A 8 33.25 -23.82 0.19
CA ILE A 8 32.07 -23.71 -0.71
C ILE A 8 30.89 -23.17 0.08
N LEU A 9 30.58 -23.69 1.27
CA LEU A 9 29.51 -23.23 2.14
C LEU A 9 29.69 -21.77 2.60
N LEU A 10 30.92 -21.34 2.87
CA LEU A 10 31.22 -19.95 3.25
C LEU A 10 31.06 -19.00 2.06
N ASN A 11 31.46 -19.42 0.84
CA ASN A 11 31.26 -18.60 -0.36
C ASN A 11 29.77 -18.46 -0.70
N ASP A 12 29.00 -19.54 -0.57
CA ASP A 12 27.54 -19.49 -0.80
C ASP A 12 26.84 -18.61 0.25
N PHE A 13 27.32 -18.64 1.49
CA PHE A 13 26.82 -17.77 2.56
C PHE A 13 27.19 -16.28 2.32
N TRP A 14 28.40 -16.00 1.79
CA TRP A 14 28.80 -14.65 1.39
C TRP A 14 28.02 -14.13 0.17
N VAL A 15 27.68 -15.00 -0.77
CA VAL A 15 26.80 -14.68 -1.90
C VAL A 15 25.39 -14.37 -1.41
N LEU A 16 24.85 -15.13 -0.45
CA LEU A 16 23.55 -14.88 0.17
C LEU A 16 23.53 -13.56 0.94
N ILE A 17 24.57 -13.25 1.73
CA ILE A 17 24.67 -11.97 2.48
C ILE A 17 24.81 -10.77 1.51
N ASN A 18 25.53 -10.93 0.41
CA ASN A 18 25.64 -9.87 -0.61
C ASN A 18 24.37 -9.72 -1.47
N MET A 19 23.48 -10.71 -1.49
CA MET A 19 22.15 -10.58 -2.10
C MET A 19 21.21 -9.71 -1.26
N GLU A 20 21.48 -9.49 0.06
CA GLU A 20 20.72 -8.54 0.90
C GLU A 20 20.88 -7.08 0.47
N ASN A 21 21.94 -6.76 -0.28
CA ASN A 21 22.15 -5.43 -0.87
C ASN A 21 21.59 -5.28 -2.30
N ASN A 22 20.73 -6.17 -2.73
CA ASN A 22 20.19 -6.15 -4.09
C ASN A 22 19.16 -5.03 -4.26
N GLU A 23 19.62 -3.84 -4.62
CA GLU A 23 18.79 -2.67 -5.01
C GLU A 23 17.78 -2.99 -6.14
N GLN A 24 18.00 -4.09 -6.85
CA GLN A 24 17.15 -4.51 -7.98
C GLN A 24 15.72 -4.92 -7.58
N LEU A 25 15.45 -5.21 -6.31
CA LEU A 25 14.12 -5.60 -5.82
C LEU A 25 13.36 -4.44 -5.16
N LYS A 26 13.94 -3.24 -5.09
CA LYS A 26 13.25 -2.06 -4.56
C LYS A 26 12.13 -1.66 -5.53
N THR A 27 10.91 -1.98 -5.19
CA THR A 27 9.71 -1.46 -5.85
C THR A 27 9.32 -0.15 -5.17
N GLY A 28 9.22 0.91 -5.95
CA GLY A 28 8.81 2.21 -5.43
C GLY A 28 7.31 2.43 -5.53
N THR A 29 6.81 3.23 -4.62
CA THR A 29 5.39 3.56 -4.50
C THR A 29 5.25 4.76 -3.60
N THR A 30 4.21 5.57 -3.82
CA THR A 30 3.71 6.51 -2.81
C THR A 30 2.22 6.30 -2.64
N THR A 31 1.79 6.03 -1.41
CA THR A 31 0.39 5.93 -1.04
C THR A 31 0.06 6.85 0.14
N VAL A 32 -1.19 7.28 0.20
CA VAL A 32 -1.70 8.22 1.22
C VAL A 32 -3.05 7.75 1.70
N GLY A 33 -3.27 7.82 3.00
CA GLY A 33 -4.57 7.67 3.63
C GLY A 33 -4.89 8.89 4.51
N LEU A 34 -6.11 9.42 4.42
CA LEU A 34 -6.58 10.55 5.22
C LEU A 34 -7.91 10.21 5.85
N VAL A 35 -8.07 10.51 7.15
CA VAL A 35 -9.36 10.50 7.83
C VAL A 35 -10.01 11.87 7.66
N CYS A 36 -11.23 11.87 7.13
CA CYS A 36 -12.05 13.07 6.97
C CYS A 36 -13.31 12.94 7.83
N ARG A 37 -13.98 14.06 8.14
CA ARG A 37 -15.20 14.04 8.96
C ARG A 37 -16.34 13.23 8.34
N ASP A 38 -16.38 13.13 7.02
CA ASP A 38 -17.44 12.49 6.22
C ASP A 38 -16.95 11.31 5.37
N GLY A 39 -15.74 10.78 5.67
CA GLY A 39 -15.19 9.62 4.98
C GLY A 39 -13.70 9.42 5.14
N VAL A 40 -13.17 8.47 4.39
CA VAL A 40 -11.74 8.21 4.24
C VAL A 40 -11.33 8.45 2.79
N VAL A 41 -10.17 9.05 2.59
CA VAL A 41 -9.55 9.24 1.28
C VAL A 41 -8.31 8.38 1.19
N LEU A 42 -8.19 7.58 0.14
CA LEU A 42 -6.99 6.84 -0.22
C LEU A 42 -6.48 7.34 -1.57
N ALA A 43 -5.19 7.62 -1.67
CA ALA A 43 -4.56 8.02 -2.92
C ALA A 43 -3.27 7.25 -3.15
N ALA A 44 -2.91 7.03 -4.43
CA ALA A 44 -1.67 6.38 -4.81
C ALA A 44 -1.18 6.87 -6.17
N ASP A 45 0.14 6.84 -6.39
CA ASP A 45 0.73 7.03 -7.71
C ASP A 45 0.53 5.82 -8.63
N LYS A 46 0.92 5.92 -9.90
CA LYS A 46 0.67 4.89 -10.92
C LYS A 46 1.92 4.20 -11.46
N ARG A 47 3.12 4.56 -10.99
CA ARG A 47 4.39 3.98 -11.45
C ARG A 47 4.75 2.71 -10.72
N ALA A 48 5.15 1.67 -11.43
CA ALA A 48 5.86 0.53 -10.86
C ALA A 48 7.28 0.49 -11.39
N THR A 49 8.25 0.30 -10.50
CA THR A 49 9.68 0.20 -10.83
C THR A 49 10.23 -1.17 -10.48
N ALA A 50 11.26 -1.57 -11.21
CA ALA A 50 12.12 -2.70 -10.89
C ALA A 50 13.55 -2.14 -10.87
N GLY A 51 14.08 -1.83 -9.70
CA GLY A 51 15.31 -1.05 -9.54
C GLY A 51 15.15 0.33 -10.20
N TYR A 52 16.00 0.64 -11.15
CA TYR A 52 15.99 1.92 -11.90
C TYR A 52 15.10 1.92 -13.15
N PHE A 53 14.45 0.80 -13.46
CA PHE A 53 13.61 0.66 -14.65
C PHE A 53 12.13 0.86 -14.32
N ILE A 54 11.41 1.62 -15.14
CA ILE A 54 9.96 1.78 -15.03
C ILE A 54 9.29 0.55 -15.70
N ALA A 55 8.85 -0.40 -14.88
CA ALA A 55 8.23 -1.64 -15.36
C ALA A 55 6.78 -1.43 -15.81
N SER A 56 6.05 -0.48 -15.19
CA SER A 56 4.70 -0.11 -15.59
C SER A 56 4.41 1.35 -15.25
N LYS A 57 3.65 2.01 -16.14
CA LYS A 57 3.20 3.40 -15.99
C LYS A 57 1.73 3.52 -15.54
N LYS A 58 1.00 2.40 -15.44
CA LYS A 58 -0.46 2.39 -15.28
C LYS A 58 -0.94 1.37 -14.24
N ILE A 59 -0.13 1.09 -13.21
CA ILE A 59 -0.52 0.11 -12.20
C ILE A 59 -1.57 0.69 -11.24
N GLU A 60 -2.58 -0.07 -10.92
CA GLU A 60 -3.51 0.28 -9.85
C GLU A 60 -2.95 -0.14 -8.50
N LYS A 61 -2.75 0.82 -7.61
CA LYS A 61 -2.20 0.62 -6.27
C LYS A 61 -3.27 0.77 -5.18
N ILE A 62 -4.53 0.87 -5.55
CA ILE A 62 -5.66 0.85 -4.61
C ILE A 62 -6.61 -0.25 -5.01
N ILE A 63 -6.88 -1.16 -4.09
CA ILE A 63 -7.70 -2.34 -4.33
C ILE A 63 -8.94 -2.28 -3.45
N LYS A 64 -10.11 -2.30 -4.05
CA LYS A 64 -11.38 -2.49 -3.33
C LYS A 64 -11.44 -3.93 -2.82
N ILE A 65 -11.58 -4.11 -1.52
CA ILE A 65 -11.70 -5.43 -0.86
C ILE A 65 -13.16 -5.82 -0.73
N THR A 66 -13.98 -4.94 -0.13
CA THR A 66 -15.43 -5.07 -0.02
C THR A 66 -16.10 -3.78 -0.49
N ASP A 67 -17.43 -3.70 -0.41
CA ASP A 67 -18.14 -2.45 -0.70
C ASP A 67 -17.79 -1.31 0.27
N ASN A 68 -17.33 -1.66 1.47
CA ASN A 68 -17.04 -0.72 2.53
C ASN A 68 -15.55 -0.61 2.90
N MET A 69 -14.67 -1.36 2.22
CA MET A 69 -13.25 -1.42 2.54
C MET A 69 -12.38 -1.42 1.29
N ALA A 70 -11.34 -0.62 1.30
CA ALA A 70 -10.28 -0.60 0.29
C ALA A 70 -8.92 -0.52 0.93
N VAL A 71 -7.89 -0.95 0.20
CA VAL A 71 -6.50 -0.91 0.66
C VAL A 71 -5.63 -0.26 -0.40
N THR A 72 -4.63 0.51 0.05
CA THR A 72 -3.49 0.85 -0.80
C THR A 72 -2.44 -0.25 -0.68
N ILE A 73 -1.57 -0.35 -1.67
CA ILE A 73 -0.55 -1.39 -1.73
C ILE A 73 0.84 -0.79 -2.00
N ALA A 74 1.83 -1.27 -1.24
CA ALA A 74 3.24 -1.00 -1.49
C ALA A 74 4.05 -2.28 -1.23
N GLY A 75 5.03 -2.61 -2.08
CA GLY A 75 5.90 -3.79 -1.94
C GLY A 75 5.91 -4.71 -3.15
N THR A 76 6.16 -6.00 -2.93
CA THR A 76 6.29 -7.02 -3.98
C THR A 76 4.95 -7.32 -4.64
N VAL A 77 4.84 -7.06 -5.94
CA VAL A 77 3.56 -7.13 -6.69
C VAL A 77 2.90 -8.51 -6.61
N SER A 78 3.66 -9.59 -6.76
CA SER A 78 3.15 -10.97 -6.70
C SER A 78 2.50 -11.29 -5.35
N ASP A 79 3.16 -10.92 -4.27
CA ASP A 79 2.67 -11.15 -2.91
C ASP A 79 1.42 -10.32 -2.62
N ILE A 80 1.44 -9.06 -3.02
CA ILE A 80 0.27 -8.18 -2.92
C ILE A 80 -0.94 -8.76 -3.63
N GLN A 81 -0.77 -9.26 -4.85
CA GLN A 81 -1.86 -9.87 -5.61
C GLN A 81 -2.42 -11.11 -4.92
N LEU A 82 -1.56 -11.95 -4.36
CA LEU A 82 -1.97 -13.13 -3.59
C LEU A 82 -2.72 -12.73 -2.33
N VAL A 83 -2.14 -11.85 -1.51
CA VAL A 83 -2.73 -11.38 -0.26
C VAL A 83 -4.10 -10.72 -0.51
N ALA A 84 -4.21 -9.87 -1.55
CA ALA A 84 -5.47 -9.23 -1.90
C ALA A 84 -6.56 -10.21 -2.36
N LYS A 85 -6.20 -11.29 -3.05
CA LYS A 85 -7.15 -12.35 -3.42
C LYS A 85 -7.60 -13.14 -2.18
N LEU A 86 -6.67 -13.49 -1.31
CA LEU A 86 -6.96 -14.23 -0.08
C LEU A 86 -7.90 -13.46 0.83
N ILE A 87 -7.59 -12.20 1.15
CA ILE A 87 -8.44 -11.40 2.04
C ILE A 87 -9.86 -11.21 1.48
N LYS A 88 -10.00 -10.99 0.16
CA LYS A 88 -11.33 -10.90 -0.47
C LYS A 88 -12.12 -12.18 -0.32
N ALA A 89 -11.49 -13.33 -0.56
CA ALA A 89 -12.14 -14.65 -0.46
C ALA A 89 -12.53 -14.96 0.98
N GLU A 90 -11.64 -14.76 1.93
CA GLU A 90 -11.86 -15.06 3.36
C GLU A 90 -12.96 -14.18 3.96
N LEU A 91 -12.96 -12.86 3.70
CA LEU A 91 -14.04 -11.99 4.17
C LEU A 91 -15.37 -12.37 3.55
N LYS A 92 -15.41 -12.68 2.25
CA LYS A 92 -16.65 -13.13 1.60
C LYS A 92 -17.17 -14.43 2.18
N LEU A 93 -16.30 -15.41 2.45
CA LEU A 93 -16.67 -16.67 3.09
C LEU A 93 -17.17 -16.46 4.51
N LYS A 94 -16.50 -15.59 5.30
CA LYS A 94 -16.93 -15.24 6.66
C LYS A 94 -18.33 -14.62 6.63
N ASP A 95 -18.56 -13.62 5.78
CA ASP A 95 -19.84 -12.93 5.68
C ASP A 95 -20.97 -13.88 5.28
N LEU A 96 -20.72 -14.80 4.34
CA LEU A 96 -21.69 -15.83 3.95
C LEU A 96 -21.99 -16.81 5.08
N ARG A 97 -20.99 -17.24 5.85
CA ARG A 97 -21.17 -18.19 6.97
C ARG A 97 -21.87 -17.57 8.16
N THR A 98 -21.61 -16.31 8.44
CA THR A 98 -22.15 -15.62 9.62
C THR A 98 -23.46 -14.89 9.35
N GLY A 99 -23.80 -14.63 8.09
CA GLY A 99 -24.91 -13.76 7.69
C GLY A 99 -24.70 -12.29 8.06
N LYS A 100 -23.49 -11.90 8.42
CA LYS A 100 -23.15 -10.53 8.85
C LYS A 100 -22.00 -9.98 8.05
N ILE A 101 -22.05 -8.68 7.73
CA ILE A 101 -20.95 -7.97 7.08
C ILE A 101 -19.83 -7.79 8.10
N SER A 102 -18.61 -8.11 7.70
CA SER A 102 -17.41 -7.94 8.53
C SER A 102 -17.15 -6.47 8.81
N THR A 103 -16.79 -6.16 10.06
CA THR A 103 -16.31 -4.84 10.45
C THR A 103 -14.93 -4.57 9.85
N VAL A 104 -14.54 -3.29 9.78
CA VAL A 104 -13.21 -2.91 9.28
C VAL A 104 -12.11 -3.53 10.15
N LYS A 105 -12.27 -3.50 11.47
CA LYS A 105 -11.32 -4.10 12.42
C LYS A 105 -11.15 -5.60 12.23
N GLU A 106 -12.22 -6.34 11.97
CA GLU A 106 -12.15 -7.77 11.67
C GLU A 106 -11.38 -8.02 10.37
N GLY A 107 -11.64 -7.22 9.34
CA GLY A 107 -10.91 -7.29 8.07
C GLY A 107 -9.43 -7.00 8.22
N VAL A 108 -9.05 -5.97 8.98
CA VAL A 108 -7.66 -5.59 9.24
C VAL A 108 -6.94 -6.68 10.02
N ASN A 109 -7.55 -7.25 11.07
CA ASN A 109 -6.95 -8.34 11.84
C ASN A 109 -6.71 -9.60 11.00
N LEU A 110 -7.66 -9.94 10.14
CA LEU A 110 -7.50 -11.07 9.22
C LEU A 110 -6.37 -10.81 8.21
N LEU A 111 -6.34 -9.60 7.62
CA LEU A 111 -5.28 -9.20 6.70
C LEU A 111 -3.91 -9.22 7.36
N SER A 112 -3.81 -8.74 8.61
CA SER A 112 -2.59 -8.79 9.42
C SER A 112 -2.06 -10.21 9.59
N GLY A 113 -2.94 -11.16 9.92
CA GLY A 113 -2.55 -12.58 10.00
C GLY A 113 -2.00 -13.12 8.69
N ILE A 114 -2.61 -12.76 7.55
CA ILE A 114 -2.12 -13.17 6.22
C ILE A 114 -0.75 -12.55 5.95
N VAL A 115 -0.57 -11.25 6.20
CA VAL A 115 0.71 -10.54 6.01
C VAL A 115 1.80 -11.12 6.92
N TYR A 116 1.48 -11.35 8.20
CA TYR A 116 2.39 -11.96 9.17
C TYR A 116 2.93 -13.31 8.68
N HIS A 117 2.06 -14.18 8.16
CA HIS A 117 2.49 -15.47 7.62
C HIS A 117 3.27 -15.32 6.32
N ASN A 118 2.89 -14.37 5.46
CA ASN A 118 3.55 -14.14 4.18
C ASN A 118 5.02 -13.73 4.36
N ILE A 119 5.30 -12.76 5.24
CA ILE A 119 6.68 -12.26 5.47
C ILE A 119 7.58 -13.30 6.15
N ARG A 120 7.00 -14.20 6.98
CA ARG A 120 7.75 -15.24 7.72
C ARG A 120 7.83 -16.57 6.99
N LYS A 121 7.20 -16.67 5.83
CA LYS A 121 7.34 -17.83 4.96
C LYS A 121 8.79 -17.89 4.44
N PHE A 122 9.42 -19.08 4.56
CA PHE A 122 10.75 -19.27 3.99
C PHE A 122 10.72 -19.03 2.47
N SER A 123 11.44 -18.02 2.01
CA SER A 123 11.58 -17.65 0.60
C SER A 123 12.89 -16.92 0.39
N VAL A 124 13.53 -17.15 -0.76
CA VAL A 124 14.71 -16.39 -1.19
C VAL A 124 14.36 -14.91 -1.43
N ILE A 125 13.13 -14.64 -1.87
CA ILE A 125 12.63 -13.29 -2.06
C ILE A 125 11.61 -13.02 -0.93
N PRO A 126 11.88 -12.11 0.01
CA PRO A 126 10.93 -11.78 1.07
C PRO A 126 9.63 -11.22 0.50
N GLY A 127 8.51 -11.71 1.01
CA GLY A 127 7.16 -11.24 0.63
C GLY A 127 6.79 -9.94 1.34
N ILE A 128 7.47 -8.85 1.04
CA ILE A 128 7.25 -7.54 1.66
C ILE A 128 5.99 -6.90 1.09
N THR A 129 4.99 -6.70 1.94
CA THR A 129 3.71 -6.07 1.58
C THR A 129 3.29 -5.10 2.66
N HIS A 130 3.07 -3.85 2.31
CA HIS A 130 2.58 -2.80 3.20
C HIS A 130 1.21 -2.32 2.69
N PHE A 131 0.25 -2.17 3.59
CA PHE A 131 -1.10 -1.76 3.27
C PHE A 131 -1.54 -0.59 4.14
N ILE A 132 -2.18 0.42 3.54
CA ILE A 132 -3.03 1.35 4.26
C ILE A 132 -4.47 0.91 4.01
N VAL A 133 -5.19 0.60 5.06
CA VAL A 133 -6.57 0.08 4.98
C VAL A 133 -7.54 1.17 5.37
N GLY A 134 -8.37 1.59 4.42
CA GLY A 134 -9.51 2.47 4.69
C GLY A 134 -10.81 1.69 4.69
N GLY A 135 -11.71 2.04 5.59
CA GLY A 135 -13.01 1.39 5.66
C GLY A 135 -14.07 2.15 6.42
N LYS A 136 -15.32 1.68 6.28
CA LYS A 136 -16.47 2.16 7.03
C LYS A 136 -17.29 0.99 7.54
N ASP A 137 -17.73 1.07 8.78
CA ASP A 137 -18.70 0.15 9.38
C ASP A 137 -19.72 0.90 10.27
N ALA A 138 -20.45 0.19 11.12
CA ALA A 138 -21.42 0.79 12.02
C ALA A 138 -20.81 1.69 13.09
N GLN A 139 -19.50 1.59 13.33
CA GLN A 139 -18.75 2.38 14.32
C GLN A 139 -18.18 3.68 13.72
N GLY A 140 -18.22 3.81 12.37
CA GLY A 140 -17.75 5.00 11.67
C GLY A 140 -16.73 4.72 10.59
N TYR A 141 -15.88 5.73 10.35
CA TYR A 141 -14.80 5.68 9.37
C TYR A 141 -13.49 5.33 10.05
N HIS A 142 -12.76 4.40 9.45
CA HIS A 142 -11.53 3.84 10.00
C HIS A 142 -10.42 3.89 8.97
N LEU A 143 -9.23 4.21 9.45
CA LEU A 143 -7.98 4.14 8.71
C LEU A 143 -6.96 3.36 9.54
N TYR A 144 -6.30 2.39 8.93
CA TYR A 144 -5.25 1.59 9.58
C TYR A 144 -4.00 1.58 8.73
N ASP A 145 -2.86 1.64 9.39
CA ASP A 145 -1.58 1.30 8.80
C ASP A 145 -1.24 -0.15 9.17
N LEU A 146 -0.95 -0.96 8.17
CA LEU A 146 -0.59 -2.37 8.33
C LEU A 146 0.81 -2.59 7.78
N CYS A 147 1.76 -2.66 8.69
CA CYS A 147 3.17 -2.85 8.41
C CYS A 147 3.48 -4.23 7.81
N PRO A 148 4.61 -4.39 7.09
CA PRO A 148 5.00 -5.66 6.48
C PRO A 148 5.20 -6.82 7.44
N ASP A 149 5.49 -6.55 8.71
CA ASP A 149 5.63 -7.55 9.77
C ASP A 149 4.30 -8.02 10.36
N GLY A 150 3.17 -7.42 9.92
CA GLY A 150 1.83 -7.68 10.41
C GLY A 150 1.38 -6.77 11.54
N ALA A 151 2.19 -5.80 11.98
CA ALA A 151 1.77 -4.83 12.99
C ALA A 151 0.65 -3.92 12.45
N ILE A 152 -0.32 -3.60 13.31
CA ILE A 152 -1.49 -2.78 12.98
C ILE A 152 -1.47 -1.53 13.84
N GLU A 153 -1.65 -0.36 13.21
CA GLU A 153 -1.89 0.90 13.88
C GLU A 153 -3.19 1.54 13.38
N GLU A 154 -4.07 1.95 14.30
CA GLU A 154 -5.26 2.72 13.95
C GLU A 154 -4.91 4.20 13.85
N ILE A 155 -5.10 4.77 12.67
CA ILE A 155 -4.74 6.15 12.35
C ILE A 155 -5.98 7.06 12.52
N LYS A 156 -5.82 8.18 13.22
CA LYS A 156 -6.91 9.12 13.50
C LYS A 156 -6.89 10.37 12.60
N ASP A 157 -5.81 10.56 11.85
CA ASP A 157 -5.58 11.72 10.98
C ASP A 157 -5.12 11.30 9.60
N TYR A 158 -3.84 10.98 9.43
CA TYR A 158 -3.28 10.60 8.12
C TYR A 158 -2.10 9.64 8.26
N THR A 159 -1.86 8.91 7.18
CA THR A 159 -0.66 8.09 7.02
C THR A 159 -0.23 8.05 5.56
N SER A 160 1.03 7.71 5.33
CA SER A 160 1.60 7.53 4.01
C SER A 160 2.60 6.40 4.01
N SER A 161 2.66 5.63 2.93
CA SER A 161 3.66 4.56 2.80
C SER A 161 4.34 4.55 1.43
N GLY A 162 5.45 3.80 1.36
CA GLY A 162 6.28 3.70 0.16
C GLY A 162 7.44 4.70 0.14
N SER A 163 8.23 4.67 -0.95
CA SER A 163 9.49 5.45 -1.06
C SER A 163 9.31 6.96 -0.99
N GLY A 164 8.19 7.47 -1.52
CA GLY A 164 7.88 8.91 -1.50
C GLY A 164 7.16 9.38 -0.24
N SER A 165 6.89 8.52 0.75
CA SER A 165 6.12 8.85 1.95
C SER A 165 6.68 10.03 2.74
N ILE A 166 8.01 10.16 2.84
CA ILE A 166 8.68 11.28 3.55
C ILE A 166 8.25 12.63 2.98
N LEU A 167 8.13 12.74 1.65
CA LEU A 167 7.72 13.97 0.97
C LEU A 167 6.24 14.28 1.23
N VAL A 168 5.42 13.24 1.32
CA VAL A 168 4.00 13.35 1.67
C VAL A 168 3.83 13.79 3.11
N TYR A 169 4.53 13.17 4.06
CA TYR A 169 4.47 13.57 5.48
C TYR A 169 4.85 15.03 5.66
N GLY A 170 5.93 15.52 5.04
CA GLY A 170 6.32 16.92 5.14
C GLY A 170 5.22 17.90 4.66
N LEU A 171 4.45 17.52 3.64
CA LEU A 171 3.32 18.31 3.18
C LEU A 171 2.12 18.18 4.13
N LEU A 172 1.80 16.98 4.61
CA LEU A 172 0.67 16.74 5.49
C LEU A 172 0.85 17.43 6.84
N GLU A 173 2.03 17.36 7.45
CA GLU A 173 2.37 18.09 8.67
C GLU A 173 2.08 19.60 8.56
N ALA A 174 2.35 20.18 7.39
CA ALA A 174 2.16 21.60 7.16
C ALA A 174 0.71 22.00 6.81
N GLN A 175 -0.06 21.10 6.19
CA GLN A 175 -1.34 21.47 5.57
C GLN A 175 -2.55 20.68 6.08
N PHE A 176 -2.37 19.59 6.81
CA PHE A 176 -3.47 18.81 7.36
C PHE A 176 -4.20 19.64 8.43
N LYS A 177 -5.52 19.56 8.43
CA LYS A 177 -6.39 20.14 9.45
C LYS A 177 -7.37 19.07 9.92
N LYS A 178 -7.67 19.07 11.18
CA LYS A 178 -8.76 18.23 11.72
C LYS A 178 -10.07 18.61 11.04
N ASP A 179 -10.96 17.66 10.91
CA ASP A 179 -12.31 17.83 10.35
C ASP A 179 -12.36 18.26 8.86
N LEU A 180 -11.31 17.98 8.09
CA LEU A 180 -11.38 18.11 6.63
C LEU A 180 -12.58 17.34 6.07
N THR A 181 -13.25 17.92 5.08
CA THR A 181 -14.20 17.19 4.25
C THR A 181 -13.47 16.25 3.30
N VAL A 182 -14.14 15.19 2.82
CA VAL A 182 -13.60 14.31 1.77
C VAL A 182 -13.14 15.11 0.54
N SER A 183 -13.88 16.17 0.16
CA SER A 183 -13.50 17.04 -0.97
C SER A 183 -12.16 17.76 -0.75
N GLU A 184 -11.92 18.24 0.45
CA GLU A 184 -10.64 18.87 0.85
C GLU A 184 -9.54 17.84 0.98
N GLY A 185 -9.86 16.66 1.56
CA GLY A 185 -8.96 15.53 1.66
C GLY A 185 -8.47 15.02 0.30
N ILE A 186 -9.34 14.96 -0.71
CA ILE A 186 -8.94 14.62 -2.10
C ILE A 186 -7.89 15.61 -2.61
N LYS A 187 -8.12 16.91 -2.44
CA LYS A 187 -7.17 17.94 -2.90
C LYS A 187 -5.83 17.83 -2.18
N LEU A 188 -5.86 17.56 -0.86
CA LEU A 188 -4.66 17.41 -0.05
C LEU A 188 -3.89 16.14 -0.43
N ALA A 189 -4.57 15.00 -0.59
CA ALA A 189 -3.97 13.75 -1.01
C ALA A 189 -3.30 13.87 -2.39
N VAL A 190 -3.96 14.51 -3.36
CA VAL A 190 -3.38 14.77 -4.70
C VAL A 190 -2.14 15.65 -4.61
N LYS A 191 -2.13 16.68 -3.75
CA LYS A 191 -0.93 17.49 -3.51
C LYS A 191 0.21 16.65 -2.92
N GLY A 192 -0.10 15.75 -1.97
CA GLY A 192 0.87 14.83 -1.38
C GLY A 192 1.50 13.92 -2.43
N ILE A 193 0.69 13.25 -3.25
CA ILE A 193 1.18 12.42 -4.36
C ILE A 193 2.01 13.25 -5.35
N ASN A 194 1.58 14.46 -5.70
CA ASN A 194 2.34 15.33 -6.58
C ASN A 194 3.72 15.71 -5.99
N SER A 195 3.81 15.95 -4.69
CA SER A 195 5.09 16.24 -4.02
C SER A 195 6.06 15.06 -4.17
N ALA A 196 5.56 13.84 -4.03
CA ALA A 196 6.35 12.62 -4.23
C ALA A 196 6.78 12.48 -5.71
N ILE A 197 5.86 12.64 -6.66
CA ILE A 197 6.14 12.52 -8.10
C ILE A 197 7.28 13.46 -8.55
N GLN A 198 7.43 14.63 -7.92
CA GLN A 198 8.46 15.61 -8.29
C GLN A 198 9.87 15.21 -7.83
N ARG A 199 10.02 14.34 -6.84
CA ARG A 199 11.30 14.09 -6.17
C ARG A 199 11.63 12.60 -5.98
N ASP A 200 10.63 11.72 -5.89
CA ASP A 200 10.84 10.29 -5.79
C ASP A 200 10.84 9.65 -7.18
N ILE A 201 11.99 9.10 -7.57
CA ILE A 201 12.17 8.46 -8.89
C ILE A 201 11.24 7.26 -9.10
N ALA A 202 10.83 6.62 -8.02
CA ALA A 202 10.02 5.43 -8.04
C ALA A 202 8.50 5.72 -8.02
N SER A 203 8.11 6.99 -7.84
CA SER A 203 6.73 7.46 -7.91
C SER A 203 6.48 8.26 -9.19
N GLY A 204 5.31 8.12 -9.82
CA GLY A 204 5.03 8.88 -11.02
C GLY A 204 3.85 8.41 -11.85
N ASN A 205 3.80 8.95 -13.09
CA ASN A 205 2.85 8.61 -14.17
C ASN A 205 1.37 8.83 -13.83
N GLY A 206 1.07 9.54 -12.75
CA GLY A 206 -0.29 9.94 -12.40
C GLY A 206 -0.69 9.55 -11.00
N CYS A 207 -2.00 9.65 -10.73
CA CYS A 207 -2.59 9.43 -9.43
C CYS A 207 -3.99 8.83 -9.57
N ASP A 208 -4.28 7.84 -8.73
CA ASP A 208 -5.64 7.34 -8.46
C ASP A 208 -6.08 7.78 -7.06
N VAL A 209 -7.35 8.19 -6.93
CA VAL A 209 -7.96 8.52 -5.63
C VAL A 209 -9.26 7.77 -5.46
N TYR A 210 -9.40 7.15 -4.30
CA TYR A 210 -10.60 6.47 -3.84
C TYR A 210 -11.14 7.16 -2.60
N THR A 211 -12.45 7.16 -2.47
CA THR A 211 -13.14 7.61 -1.26
C THR A 211 -13.97 6.50 -0.68
N ILE A 212 -14.05 6.45 0.64
CA ILE A 212 -14.92 5.56 1.39
C ILE A 212 -15.85 6.47 2.21
N THR A 213 -17.13 6.47 1.84
CA THR A 213 -18.18 7.33 2.44
C THR A 213 -19.40 6.49 2.76
N GLU A 214 -20.50 7.12 3.19
CA GLU A 214 -21.81 6.45 3.32
C GLU A 214 -22.23 5.69 2.04
N LYS A 215 -21.75 6.12 0.88
CA LYS A 215 -22.04 5.50 -0.42
C LYS A 215 -21.09 4.34 -0.77
N GLY A 216 -20.27 3.89 0.21
CA GLY A 216 -19.26 2.85 0.05
C GLY A 216 -17.99 3.33 -0.66
N VAL A 217 -17.20 2.38 -1.14
CA VAL A 217 -15.91 2.61 -1.82
C VAL A 217 -16.15 3.05 -3.26
N LYS A 218 -15.59 4.21 -3.64
CA LYS A 218 -15.65 4.73 -5.02
C LYS A 218 -14.31 5.27 -5.47
N LYS A 219 -13.92 4.93 -6.69
CA LYS A 219 -12.83 5.61 -7.41
C LYS A 219 -13.36 6.96 -7.93
N VAL A 220 -12.82 8.05 -7.44
CA VAL A 220 -13.31 9.41 -7.72
C VAL A 220 -12.39 10.20 -8.64
N LEU A 221 -11.12 9.79 -8.75
CA LEU A 221 -10.17 10.43 -9.64
C LEU A 221 -9.19 9.40 -10.19
N THR A 222 -8.94 9.48 -11.48
CA THR A 222 -7.80 8.88 -12.17
C THR A 222 -7.18 9.95 -13.04
N LYS A 223 -5.93 10.26 -12.82
CA LYS A 223 -5.18 11.18 -13.67
C LYS A 223 -3.89 10.51 -14.11
N GLU A 224 -3.69 10.45 -15.42
CA GLU A 224 -2.43 10.00 -16.02
C GLU A 224 -1.60 11.21 -16.41
N VAL A 225 -0.29 11.10 -16.28
CA VAL A 225 0.67 12.11 -16.72
C VAL A 225 1.56 11.44 -17.77
N ASP A 226 1.48 11.96 -18.99
CA ASP A 226 2.38 11.56 -20.07
C ASP A 226 3.59 12.50 -20.09
N TYR A 227 4.76 11.91 -20.23
CA TYR A 227 6.04 12.60 -20.35
C TYR A 227 6.63 12.43 -21.76
N SER A 228 5.81 12.02 -22.75
CA SER A 228 6.27 11.95 -24.14
C SER A 228 6.60 13.35 -24.66
N VAL A 229 7.73 13.45 -25.36
CA VAL A 229 8.08 14.65 -26.13
C VAL A 229 7.49 14.47 -27.51
N GLU A 230 6.56 15.35 -27.89
CA GLU A 230 6.05 15.42 -29.26
C GLU A 230 7.14 16.04 -30.16
N ALA A 231 7.39 15.40 -31.31
CA ALA A 231 8.36 15.86 -32.31
C ALA A 231 7.70 16.79 -33.33
#